data_050260b8a2afc71af72192c94709943d
#
_entry.id   050260b8a2afc71af72192c94709943d
#
_cell.length_a   1.000
_cell.length_b   1.000
_cell.length_c   1.000
_cell.angle_alpha   90.00
_cell.angle_beta   90.00
_cell.angle_gamma   90.00
#
_symmetry.space_group_name_H-M   'P 1'
#
loop_
_entity.id
_entity.type
_entity.pdbx_description
1 polymer ?
#
loop_
_entity_poly.entity_id
_entity_poly.type
_entity_poly.pdbx_seq_one_letter_code
_entity_poly.pdbx_strand_id
1 'polypeptide(L)'
;MTILKAIFLVIFFIININYAAAAQTAMIAIDVDTNEVLLENNSKVRLHPAGLTKLMTLYIALQAIESGEVSLDKPITVSNKASWVIGSEVKLDEGTEIALLYLIRASAVGGANDASMAIAEGLSGSEELFAQRMNGTAKSLGLTSSAWKNPHGLTEKGHMSTAKDLANLFIAHAKDFPQYFNLFSRISTDAGVRKVANSSRRILASIKGVSGAKYGYTHAAGYSSVTYVERRGKRIVVAILGEKSKGALTARMSAVIDAAYEKLNK
;
A
#
# COMPACT_ATOMS: atom_id res chain seq x y z
N MET A 1 56.19 -20.90 53.94
CA MET A 1 55.22 -21.77 53.24
C MET A 1 54.02 -20.92 52.89
N THR A 2 54.00 -20.32 51.74
CA THR A 2 52.98 -19.36 51.30
C THR A 2 52.24 -19.96 50.10
N ILE A 3 51.00 -20.31 50.30
CA ILE A 3 50.14 -20.91 49.29
C ILE A 3 49.55 -19.79 48.43
N LEU A 4 49.94 -19.76 47.14
CA LEU A 4 49.46 -18.82 46.12
C LEU A 4 48.10 -19.32 45.62
N LYS A 5 47.00 -18.61 45.94
CA LYS A 5 45.68 -18.91 45.39
C LYS A 5 45.57 -18.23 44.01
N ALA A 6 45.58 -19.01 42.97
CA ALA A 6 45.27 -18.55 41.61
C ALA A 6 43.75 -18.39 41.46
N ILE A 7 43.29 -17.18 41.27
CA ILE A 7 41.90 -16.85 40.94
C ILE A 7 41.75 -16.95 39.43
N PHE A 8 41.02 -17.95 38.95
CA PHE A 8 40.65 -18.08 37.52
C PHE A 8 39.41 -17.17 37.26
N LEU A 9 39.65 -16.04 36.61
CA LEU A 9 38.61 -15.13 36.18
C LEU A 9 38.04 -15.64 34.83
N VAL A 10 36.89 -16.32 34.88
CA VAL A 10 36.15 -16.72 33.67
C VAL A 10 35.38 -15.53 33.14
N ILE A 11 35.91 -14.88 32.10
CA ILE A 11 35.21 -13.81 31.38
C ILE A 11 34.20 -14.48 30.47
N PHE A 12 32.91 -14.44 30.85
CA PHE A 12 31.81 -14.83 29.99
C PHE A 12 31.57 -13.72 28.92
N PHE A 13 32.11 -13.95 27.73
CA PHE A 13 31.78 -13.10 26.57
C PHE A 13 30.34 -13.44 26.13
N ILE A 14 29.37 -12.63 26.54
CA ILE A 14 28.00 -12.71 26.01
C ILE A 14 28.06 -12.15 24.59
N ILE A 15 28.18 -13.04 23.60
CA ILE A 15 28.00 -12.69 22.20
C ILE A 15 26.50 -12.40 22.03
N ASN A 16 26.13 -11.12 22.01
CA ASN A 16 24.83 -10.69 21.55
C ASN A 16 24.75 -10.98 20.04
N ILE A 17 24.29 -12.17 19.68
CA ILE A 17 23.90 -12.48 18.33
C ILE A 17 22.61 -11.71 18.07
N ASN A 18 22.75 -10.51 17.50
CA ASN A 18 21.61 -9.85 16.88
C ASN A 18 21.14 -10.73 15.72
N TYR A 19 20.19 -11.63 15.99
CA TYR A 19 19.41 -12.22 14.92
C TYR A 19 18.70 -11.05 14.22
N ALA A 20 19.20 -10.66 13.05
CA ALA A 20 18.42 -9.85 12.15
C ALA A 20 17.11 -10.61 11.95
N ALA A 21 16.05 -10.15 12.58
CA ALA A 21 14.73 -10.75 12.44
C ALA A 21 14.47 -10.81 10.94
N ALA A 22 14.33 -12.01 10.40
CA ALA A 22 13.99 -12.19 8.99
C ALA A 22 12.77 -11.31 8.72
N ALA A 23 12.83 -10.48 7.68
CA ALA A 23 11.75 -9.56 7.35
C ALA A 23 10.43 -10.33 7.38
N GLN A 24 9.55 -9.96 8.31
CA GLN A 24 8.32 -10.69 8.57
C GLN A 24 7.40 -10.50 7.36
N THR A 25 7.02 -11.60 6.72
CA THR A 25 6.06 -11.56 5.62
C THR A 25 4.64 -11.81 6.14
N ALA A 26 3.66 -11.17 5.52
CA ALA A 26 2.25 -11.38 5.83
C ALA A 26 1.46 -11.60 4.55
N MET A 27 0.42 -12.44 4.58
CA MET A 27 -0.46 -12.62 3.43
C MET A 27 -1.89 -12.97 3.86
N ILE A 28 -2.84 -12.62 2.98
CA ILE A 28 -4.24 -13.01 3.07
C ILE A 28 -4.85 -13.13 1.68
N ALA A 29 -5.77 -14.07 1.51
CA ALA A 29 -6.67 -14.15 0.36
C ALA A 29 -8.11 -14.15 0.88
N ILE A 30 -8.96 -13.29 0.34
CA ILE A 30 -10.36 -13.10 0.75
C ILE A 30 -11.25 -13.25 -0.49
N ASP A 31 -12.33 -14.01 -0.38
CA ASP A 31 -13.43 -14.00 -1.32
C ASP A 31 -14.19 -12.67 -1.22
N VAL A 32 -14.31 -11.96 -2.33
CA VAL A 32 -14.93 -10.60 -2.36
C VAL A 32 -16.44 -10.66 -2.14
N ASP A 33 -17.07 -11.73 -2.54
CA ASP A 33 -18.53 -11.87 -2.50
C ASP A 33 -19.05 -12.30 -1.13
N THR A 34 -18.32 -13.22 -0.48
CA THR A 34 -18.70 -13.79 0.83
C THR A 34 -17.95 -13.16 2.00
N ASN A 35 -16.85 -12.44 1.77
CA ASN A 35 -15.85 -11.98 2.76
C ASN A 35 -15.17 -13.15 3.52
N GLU A 36 -15.26 -14.39 3.02
CA GLU A 36 -14.57 -15.52 3.61
C GLU A 36 -13.05 -15.38 3.45
N VAL A 37 -12.32 -15.64 4.53
CA VAL A 37 -10.85 -15.77 4.47
C VAL A 37 -10.49 -17.14 3.91
N LEU A 38 -9.99 -17.16 2.69
CA LEU A 38 -9.59 -18.39 2.03
C LEU A 38 -8.24 -18.91 2.53
N LEU A 39 -7.27 -18.01 2.61
CA LEU A 39 -5.90 -18.32 3.06
C LEU A 39 -5.37 -17.13 3.87
N GLU A 40 -4.61 -17.42 4.92
CA GLU A 40 -3.90 -16.36 5.65
C GLU A 40 -2.62 -16.88 6.33
N ASN A 41 -1.66 -15.98 6.47
CA ASN A 41 -0.48 -16.17 7.29
C ASN A 41 -0.03 -14.80 7.80
N ASN A 42 0.11 -14.65 9.11
CA ASN A 42 0.47 -13.38 9.75
C ASN A 42 -0.41 -12.18 9.33
N SER A 43 -1.64 -12.43 8.87
CA SER A 43 -2.50 -11.43 8.21
C SER A 43 -2.81 -10.20 9.06
N LYS A 44 -2.71 -10.31 10.39
CA LYS A 44 -2.98 -9.26 11.38
C LYS A 44 -1.70 -8.61 11.93
N VAL A 45 -0.52 -9.07 11.50
CA VAL A 45 0.74 -8.45 11.92
C VAL A 45 0.87 -7.07 11.29
N ARG A 46 1.22 -6.09 12.12
CA ARG A 46 1.40 -4.70 11.69
C ARG A 46 2.77 -4.53 11.03
N LEU A 47 2.75 -4.14 9.76
CA LEU A 47 3.93 -3.90 8.94
C LEU A 47 3.83 -2.51 8.28
N HIS A 48 4.96 -1.98 7.80
CA HIS A 48 4.94 -0.77 7.00
C HIS A 48 4.22 -1.01 5.66
N PRO A 49 3.19 -0.23 5.32
CA PRO A 49 2.39 -0.44 4.10
C PRO A 49 3.09 0.04 2.83
N ALA A 50 4.14 0.86 2.93
CA ALA A 50 4.78 1.49 1.79
C ALA A 50 3.76 2.15 0.84
N GLY A 51 3.94 2.02 -0.48
CA GLY A 51 3.04 2.59 -1.49
C GLY A 51 1.59 2.09 -1.46
N LEU A 52 1.27 1.05 -0.68
CA LEU A 52 -0.12 0.62 -0.45
C LEU A 52 -0.91 1.64 0.38
N THR A 53 -0.25 2.53 1.11
CA THR A 53 -0.84 3.71 1.76
C THR A 53 -1.71 4.51 0.81
N LYS A 54 -1.31 4.61 -0.47
CA LYS A 54 -2.04 5.37 -1.49
C LYS A 54 -3.45 4.84 -1.75
N LEU A 55 -3.75 3.61 -1.36
CA LEU A 55 -5.13 3.11 -1.37
C LEU A 55 -6.01 3.96 -0.45
N MET A 56 -5.56 4.30 0.76
CA MET A 56 -6.31 5.17 1.67
C MET A 56 -6.42 6.59 1.12
N THR A 57 -5.34 7.15 0.58
CA THR A 57 -5.35 8.48 -0.04
C THR A 57 -6.33 8.57 -1.20
N LEU A 58 -6.33 7.56 -2.08
CA LEU A 58 -7.24 7.48 -3.21
C LEU A 58 -8.69 7.22 -2.77
N TYR A 59 -8.90 6.40 -1.73
CA TYR A 59 -10.23 6.17 -1.18
C TYR A 59 -10.88 7.47 -0.71
N ILE A 60 -10.14 8.28 0.04
CA ILE A 60 -10.60 9.59 0.53
C ILE A 60 -10.85 10.56 -0.62
N ALA A 61 -9.97 10.60 -1.63
CA ALA A 61 -10.15 11.45 -2.79
C ALA A 61 -11.43 11.09 -3.58
N LEU A 62 -11.66 9.78 -3.80
CA LEU A 62 -12.87 9.30 -4.47
C LEU A 62 -14.12 9.52 -3.63
N GLN A 63 -14.05 9.33 -2.32
CA GLN A 63 -15.14 9.63 -1.39
C GLN A 63 -15.52 11.11 -1.43
N ALA A 64 -14.54 12.02 -1.46
CA ALA A 64 -14.78 13.46 -1.57
C ALA A 64 -15.45 13.84 -2.90
N ILE A 65 -15.11 13.16 -4.01
CA ILE A 65 -15.74 13.36 -5.31
C ILE A 65 -17.19 12.85 -5.28
N GLU A 66 -17.42 11.63 -4.81
CA GLU A 66 -18.76 11.03 -4.77
C GLU A 66 -19.73 11.77 -3.82
N SER A 67 -19.21 12.36 -2.74
CA SER A 67 -20.00 13.21 -1.83
C SER A 67 -20.27 14.64 -2.35
N GLY A 68 -19.66 15.03 -3.47
CA GLY A 68 -19.76 16.38 -4.02
C GLY A 68 -18.91 17.43 -3.27
N GLU A 69 -18.02 17.02 -2.36
CA GLU A 69 -17.10 17.92 -1.65
C GLU A 69 -16.13 18.58 -2.63
N VAL A 70 -15.68 17.84 -3.65
CA VAL A 70 -14.80 18.34 -4.72
C VAL A 70 -15.18 17.73 -6.05
N SER A 71 -14.79 18.39 -7.16
CA SER A 71 -14.91 17.84 -8.52
C SER A 71 -13.57 17.28 -9.01
N LEU A 72 -13.61 16.43 -10.04
CA LEU A 72 -12.39 15.86 -10.67
C LEU A 72 -11.50 16.92 -11.31
N ASP A 73 -12.06 18.01 -11.79
CA ASP A 73 -11.39 19.14 -12.43
C ASP A 73 -10.95 20.22 -11.45
N LYS A 74 -11.23 20.06 -10.12
CA LYS A 74 -10.72 21.00 -9.11
C LYS A 74 -9.22 21.20 -9.27
N PRO A 75 -8.73 22.43 -9.50
CA PRO A 75 -7.31 22.72 -9.52
C PRO A 75 -6.74 22.60 -8.10
N ILE A 76 -5.62 21.91 -7.99
CA ILE A 76 -4.84 21.77 -6.76
C ILE A 76 -3.50 22.44 -6.99
N THR A 77 -3.19 23.45 -6.19
CA THR A 77 -1.88 24.11 -6.22
C THR A 77 -0.84 23.20 -5.58
N VAL A 78 0.24 22.96 -6.28
CA VAL A 78 1.37 22.15 -5.79
C VAL A 78 2.17 22.98 -4.78
N SER A 79 2.24 22.52 -3.56
CA SER A 79 3.06 23.16 -2.52
C SER A 79 4.55 22.86 -2.69
N ASN A 80 5.40 23.65 -2.05
CA ASN A 80 6.82 23.35 -1.91
C ASN A 80 7.03 21.93 -1.32
N LYS A 81 6.29 21.58 -0.25
CA LYS A 81 6.38 20.25 0.38
C LYS A 81 6.03 19.14 -0.61
N ALA A 82 4.98 19.26 -1.40
CA ALA A 82 4.59 18.27 -2.40
C ALA A 82 5.65 18.11 -3.50
N SER A 83 6.24 19.19 -4.00
CA SER A 83 7.26 19.17 -5.06
C SER A 83 8.59 18.52 -4.62
N TRP A 84 8.87 18.47 -3.29
CA TRP A 84 10.08 17.89 -2.73
C TRP A 84 9.91 16.49 -2.14
N VAL A 85 8.74 15.87 -2.23
CA VAL A 85 8.53 14.50 -1.72
C VAL A 85 9.33 13.50 -2.55
N ILE A 86 10.27 12.82 -1.89
CA ILE A 86 11.19 11.87 -2.52
C ILE A 86 10.53 10.57 -2.96
N GLY A 87 11.19 9.84 -3.85
CA GLY A 87 10.83 8.48 -4.26
C GLY A 87 10.14 8.43 -5.62
N SER A 88 9.03 7.68 -5.74
CA SER A 88 8.25 7.67 -6.97
C SER A 88 7.50 8.99 -7.14
N GLU A 89 7.71 9.68 -8.24
CA GLU A 89 7.19 11.03 -8.49
C GLU A 89 6.84 11.24 -9.96
N VAL A 90 5.97 12.21 -10.24
CA VAL A 90 5.72 12.74 -11.59
C VAL A 90 6.41 14.07 -11.81
N LYS A 91 7.17 14.56 -10.84
CA LYS A 91 7.90 15.82 -10.82
C LYS A 91 6.96 17.01 -11.00
N LEU A 92 6.14 17.22 -9.99
CA LEU A 92 5.27 18.37 -9.92
C LEU A 92 6.09 19.62 -9.55
N ASP A 93 5.94 20.70 -10.30
CA ASP A 93 6.62 21.96 -10.02
C ASP A 93 5.80 22.78 -9.01
N GLU A 94 6.49 23.35 -8.01
CA GLU A 94 5.87 24.24 -7.00
C GLU A 94 5.09 25.39 -7.66
N GLY A 95 3.94 25.70 -7.09
CA GLY A 95 3.07 26.79 -7.53
C GLY A 95 2.23 26.47 -8.78
N THR A 96 2.44 25.32 -9.44
CA THR A 96 1.59 24.92 -10.56
C THR A 96 0.23 24.42 -10.06
N GLU A 97 -0.81 24.59 -10.89
CA GLU A 97 -2.14 24.04 -10.64
C GLU A 97 -2.37 22.81 -11.49
N ILE A 98 -2.71 21.69 -10.84
CA ILE A 98 -2.99 20.40 -11.49
C ILE A 98 -4.39 19.96 -11.10
N ALA A 99 -5.24 19.59 -12.08
CA ALA A 99 -6.56 19.07 -11.78
C ALA A 99 -6.49 17.76 -10.97
N LEU A 100 -7.37 17.61 -9.97
CA LEU A 100 -7.41 16.47 -9.06
C LEU A 100 -7.43 15.13 -9.80
N LEU A 101 -8.11 15.05 -10.95
CA LEU A 101 -8.10 13.88 -11.84
C LEU A 101 -6.70 13.38 -12.19
N TYR A 102 -5.79 14.29 -12.53
CA TYR A 102 -4.42 13.93 -12.93
C TYR A 102 -3.57 13.50 -11.74
N LEU A 103 -3.77 14.14 -10.58
CA LEU A 103 -3.12 13.72 -9.33
C LEU A 103 -3.58 12.32 -8.90
N ILE A 104 -4.89 12.03 -9.00
CA ILE A 104 -5.44 10.69 -8.76
C ILE A 104 -4.81 9.67 -9.71
N ARG A 105 -4.72 9.98 -11.01
CA ARG A 105 -4.09 9.10 -12.01
C ARG A 105 -2.59 8.87 -11.71
N ALA A 106 -1.85 9.91 -11.37
CA ALA A 106 -0.44 9.84 -10.99
C ALA A 106 -0.23 8.95 -9.77
N SER A 107 -1.04 9.12 -8.72
CA SER A 107 -0.97 8.34 -7.48
C SER A 107 -1.43 6.88 -7.68
N ALA A 108 -2.55 6.65 -8.38
CA ALA A 108 -3.11 5.32 -8.59
C ALA A 108 -2.23 4.46 -9.49
N VAL A 109 -1.88 4.97 -10.67
CA VAL A 109 -1.17 4.25 -11.73
C VAL A 109 0.34 4.38 -11.54
N GLY A 110 0.88 5.59 -11.51
CA GLY A 110 2.30 5.85 -11.36
C GLY A 110 2.87 5.51 -9.99
N GLY A 111 2.05 5.59 -8.97
CA GLY A 111 2.49 5.44 -7.57
C GLY A 111 3.21 6.68 -7.06
N ALA A 112 2.91 7.85 -7.60
CA ALA A 112 3.58 9.13 -7.35
C ALA A 112 3.34 9.65 -5.92
N ASN A 113 4.42 9.97 -5.21
CA ASN A 113 4.37 10.49 -3.84
C ASN A 113 3.99 11.97 -3.81
N ASP A 114 4.57 12.77 -4.72
CA ASP A 114 4.27 14.18 -4.92
C ASP A 114 2.77 14.40 -5.20
N ALA A 115 2.19 13.64 -6.11
CA ALA A 115 0.76 13.67 -6.38
C ALA A 115 -0.10 13.29 -5.16
N SER A 116 0.34 12.30 -4.38
CA SER A 116 -0.38 11.88 -3.16
C SER A 116 -0.34 12.96 -2.08
N MET A 117 0.79 13.69 -1.96
CA MET A 117 0.93 14.83 -1.07
C MET A 117 0.03 16.00 -1.53
N ALA A 118 0.07 16.34 -2.82
CA ALA A 118 -0.78 17.40 -3.37
C ALA A 118 -2.28 17.09 -3.17
N ILE A 119 -2.72 15.84 -3.35
CA ILE A 119 -4.10 15.40 -3.02
C ILE A 119 -4.40 15.69 -1.55
N ALA A 120 -3.51 15.30 -0.64
CA ALA A 120 -3.71 15.44 0.79
C ALA A 120 -3.87 16.90 1.20
N GLU A 121 -2.96 17.76 0.76
CA GLU A 121 -3.00 19.20 1.04
C GLU A 121 -4.21 19.88 0.39
N GLY A 122 -4.54 19.51 -0.85
CA GLY A 122 -5.68 20.07 -1.58
C GLY A 122 -7.05 19.70 -0.99
N LEU A 123 -7.15 18.56 -0.29
CA LEU A 123 -8.39 18.09 0.33
C LEU A 123 -8.50 18.43 1.82
N SER A 124 -7.39 18.62 2.53
CA SER A 124 -7.41 18.81 3.98
C SER A 124 -6.56 19.99 4.48
N GLY A 125 -5.89 20.71 3.58
CA GLY A 125 -5.06 21.87 3.90
C GLY A 125 -3.66 21.51 4.39
N SER A 126 -3.42 20.33 4.97
CA SER A 126 -2.10 19.88 5.36
C SER A 126 -2.00 18.35 5.40
N GLU A 127 -0.76 17.83 5.41
CA GLU A 127 -0.48 16.39 5.58
C GLU A 127 -1.01 15.87 6.91
N GLU A 128 -0.85 16.64 7.98
CA GLU A 128 -1.26 16.29 9.34
C GLU A 128 -2.80 16.16 9.45
N LEU A 129 -3.55 17.12 8.91
CA LEU A 129 -5.01 17.06 8.86
C LEU A 129 -5.49 15.92 7.96
N PHE A 130 -4.80 15.68 6.85
CA PHE A 130 -5.12 14.54 6.01
C PHE A 130 -4.84 13.20 6.70
N ALA A 131 -3.74 13.07 7.45
CA ALA A 131 -3.46 11.88 8.25
C ALA A 131 -4.55 11.64 9.32
N GLN A 132 -5.09 12.69 9.93
CA GLN A 132 -6.25 12.57 10.84
C GLN A 132 -7.48 12.05 10.06
N ARG A 133 -7.77 12.59 8.88
CA ARG A 133 -8.86 12.12 7.99
C ARG A 133 -8.64 10.65 7.59
N MET A 134 -7.41 10.24 7.24
CA MET A 134 -7.07 8.84 6.95
C MET A 134 -7.40 7.91 8.13
N ASN A 135 -7.06 8.30 9.34
CA ASN A 135 -7.33 7.50 10.55
C ASN A 135 -8.84 7.48 10.89
N GLY A 136 -9.55 8.57 10.68
CA GLY A 136 -11.02 8.63 10.79
C GLY A 136 -11.71 7.70 9.80
N THR A 137 -11.31 7.76 8.52
CA THR A 137 -11.82 6.88 7.45
C THR A 137 -11.47 5.41 7.73
N ALA A 138 -10.25 5.11 8.20
CA ALA A 138 -9.89 3.75 8.59
C ALA A 138 -10.82 3.20 9.67
N LYS A 139 -11.16 4.00 10.68
CA LYS A 139 -12.10 3.62 11.75
C LYS A 139 -13.48 3.34 11.17
N SER A 140 -14.01 4.19 10.28
CA SER A 140 -15.33 3.98 9.67
C SER A 140 -15.39 2.73 8.79
N LEU A 141 -14.27 2.35 8.16
CA LEU A 141 -14.12 1.13 7.36
C LEU A 141 -13.79 -0.12 8.19
N GLY A 142 -13.66 -0.02 9.51
CA GLY A 142 -13.31 -1.14 10.38
C GLY A 142 -11.84 -1.60 10.25
N LEU A 143 -10.94 -0.76 9.71
CA LEU A 143 -9.50 -1.05 9.54
C LEU A 143 -8.75 -0.75 10.86
N THR A 144 -9.08 -1.48 11.90
CA THR A 144 -8.71 -1.16 13.30
C THR A 144 -7.25 -1.41 13.63
N SER A 145 -6.52 -2.11 12.78
CA SER A 145 -5.09 -2.42 12.98
C SER A 145 -4.15 -1.49 12.21
N SER A 146 -4.70 -0.50 11.51
CA SER A 146 -3.95 0.48 10.73
C SER A 146 -3.80 1.81 11.45
N ALA A 147 -2.66 2.47 11.24
CA ALA A 147 -2.40 3.84 11.69
C ALA A 147 -1.63 4.57 10.59
N TRP A 148 -2.18 5.69 10.13
CA TRP A 148 -1.69 6.46 9.00
C TRP A 148 -1.02 7.74 9.48
N LYS A 149 0.16 8.09 8.91
CA LYS A 149 0.94 9.27 9.26
C LYS A 149 1.17 10.20 8.08
N ASN A 150 1.19 9.65 6.86
CA ASN A 150 1.42 10.39 5.63
C ASN A 150 0.60 9.79 4.48
N PRO A 151 0.36 10.54 3.37
CA PRO A 151 -0.49 10.10 2.26
C PRO A 151 0.20 9.20 1.23
N HIS A 152 1.52 9.07 1.28
CA HIS A 152 2.33 8.46 0.23
C HIS A 152 2.96 7.11 0.61
N GLY A 153 3.16 6.85 1.92
CA GLY A 153 3.70 5.60 2.43
C GLY A 153 5.22 5.54 2.56
N LEU A 154 5.89 6.67 2.60
CA LEU A 154 7.27 6.71 3.07
C LEU A 154 7.33 6.24 4.52
N THR A 155 8.43 5.56 4.86
CA THR A 155 8.58 4.96 6.19
C THR A 155 8.60 6.01 7.28
N GLU A 156 7.69 5.88 8.23
CA GLU A 156 7.56 6.75 9.39
C GLU A 156 7.19 5.94 10.63
N LYS A 157 7.67 6.35 11.80
CA LYS A 157 7.36 5.66 13.06
C LYS A 157 5.87 5.66 13.33
N GLY A 158 5.30 4.47 13.48
CA GLY A 158 3.88 4.29 13.74
C GLY A 158 2.98 4.30 12.48
N HIS A 159 3.55 4.53 11.27
CA HIS A 159 2.83 4.36 10.00
C HIS A 159 2.78 2.87 9.66
N MET A 160 1.71 2.21 10.05
CA MET A 160 1.60 0.75 10.02
C MET A 160 0.21 0.31 9.54
N SER A 161 0.17 -0.86 8.89
CA SER A 161 -1.08 -1.52 8.49
C SER A 161 -0.90 -3.04 8.53
N THR A 162 -1.93 -3.79 8.18
CA THR A 162 -1.92 -5.25 8.11
C THR A 162 -2.33 -5.73 6.73
N ALA A 163 -1.98 -6.96 6.36
CA ALA A 163 -2.43 -7.56 5.11
C ALA A 163 -3.97 -7.62 5.06
N LYS A 164 -4.62 -7.90 6.20
CA LYS A 164 -6.08 -7.94 6.32
C LYS A 164 -6.71 -6.58 6.07
N ASP A 165 -6.23 -5.52 6.73
CA ASP A 165 -6.80 -4.17 6.57
C ASP A 165 -6.62 -3.66 5.14
N LEU A 166 -5.45 -3.90 4.53
CA LEU A 166 -5.17 -3.49 3.14
C LEU A 166 -6.01 -4.26 2.12
N ALA A 167 -6.25 -5.55 2.34
CA ALA A 167 -7.17 -6.33 1.50
C ALA A 167 -8.60 -5.79 1.60
N ASN A 168 -9.09 -5.53 2.82
CA ASN A 168 -10.42 -4.96 3.05
C ASN A 168 -10.55 -3.56 2.43
N LEU A 169 -9.52 -2.71 2.55
CA LEU A 169 -9.51 -1.40 1.90
C LEU A 169 -9.61 -1.51 0.37
N PHE A 170 -8.94 -2.50 -0.23
CA PHE A 170 -9.00 -2.69 -1.67
C PHE A 170 -10.36 -3.27 -2.12
N ILE A 171 -10.98 -4.13 -1.31
CA ILE A 171 -12.38 -4.58 -1.52
C ILE A 171 -13.34 -3.39 -1.44
N ALA A 172 -13.15 -2.49 -0.47
CA ALA A 172 -13.95 -1.27 -0.35
C ALA A 172 -13.85 -0.40 -1.61
N HIS A 173 -12.65 -0.21 -2.19
CA HIS A 173 -12.51 0.47 -3.48
C HIS A 173 -13.36 -0.14 -4.60
N ALA A 174 -13.37 -1.47 -4.71
CA ALA A 174 -14.12 -2.14 -5.76
C ALA A 174 -15.64 -2.05 -5.54
N LYS A 175 -16.08 -2.01 -4.29
CA LYS A 175 -17.50 -1.94 -3.91
C LYS A 175 -18.06 -0.52 -3.99
N ASP A 176 -17.34 0.45 -3.42
CA ASP A 176 -17.83 1.81 -3.24
C ASP A 176 -17.57 2.69 -4.46
N PHE A 177 -16.50 2.40 -5.23
CA PHE A 177 -16.08 3.21 -6.39
C PHE A 177 -15.82 2.37 -7.64
N PRO A 178 -16.78 1.50 -8.08
CA PRO A 178 -16.57 0.59 -9.22
C PRO A 178 -16.22 1.33 -10.53
N GLN A 179 -16.75 2.54 -10.73
CA GLN A 179 -16.50 3.39 -11.91
C GLN A 179 -15.05 3.87 -12.01
N TYR A 180 -14.30 3.93 -10.89
CA TYR A 180 -12.89 4.33 -10.84
C TYR A 180 -11.93 3.15 -10.68
N PHE A 181 -12.45 1.92 -10.45
CA PHE A 181 -11.61 0.77 -10.12
C PHE A 181 -10.64 0.40 -11.26
N ASN A 182 -10.98 0.75 -12.51
CA ASN A 182 -10.12 0.55 -13.67
C ASN A 182 -8.76 1.28 -13.59
N LEU A 183 -8.61 2.28 -12.69
CA LEU A 183 -7.33 2.96 -12.45
C LEU A 183 -6.25 1.96 -11.99
N PHE A 184 -6.62 0.91 -11.29
CA PHE A 184 -5.68 -0.09 -10.76
C PHE A 184 -5.25 -1.13 -11.79
N SER A 185 -5.91 -1.18 -12.97
CA SER A 185 -5.58 -2.11 -14.07
C SER A 185 -4.94 -1.43 -15.28
N ARG A 186 -4.99 -0.09 -15.40
CA ARG A 186 -4.40 0.64 -16.52
C ARG A 186 -2.90 0.40 -16.60
N ILE A 187 -2.39 0.01 -17.76
CA ILE A 187 -0.95 -0.21 -17.98
C ILE A 187 -0.17 1.11 -17.93
N SER A 188 -0.78 2.19 -18.39
CA SER A 188 -0.26 3.55 -18.32
C SER A 188 -1.39 4.56 -18.36
N THR A 189 -1.10 5.81 -17.98
CA THR A 189 -2.07 6.91 -18.03
C THR A 189 -1.36 8.23 -18.26
N ASP A 190 -2.11 9.21 -18.75
CA ASP A 190 -1.74 10.61 -18.70
C ASP A 190 -1.95 11.13 -17.28
N ALA A 191 -0.92 11.74 -16.72
CA ALA A 191 -0.91 12.35 -15.38
C ALA A 191 -0.91 13.91 -15.43
N GLY A 192 -1.28 14.48 -16.55
CA GLY A 192 -1.34 15.94 -16.79
C GLY A 192 0.02 16.54 -17.16
N VAL A 193 1.06 16.21 -16.41
CA VAL A 193 2.44 16.69 -16.67
C VAL A 193 3.23 15.71 -17.55
N ARG A 194 2.92 14.44 -17.49
CA ARG A 194 3.53 13.38 -18.34
C ARG A 194 2.73 12.08 -18.29
N LYS A 195 3.00 11.22 -19.27
CA LYS A 195 2.50 9.84 -19.27
C LYS A 195 3.31 9.01 -18.27
N VAL A 196 2.62 8.22 -17.44
CA VAL A 196 3.22 7.33 -16.44
C VAL A 196 2.83 5.88 -16.69
N ALA A 197 3.78 4.97 -16.47
CA ALA A 197 3.51 3.53 -16.49
C ALA A 197 3.00 3.04 -15.12
N ASN A 198 2.21 1.98 -15.12
CA ASN A 198 1.70 1.41 -13.88
C ASN A 198 2.83 0.79 -13.05
N SER A 199 2.92 1.19 -11.79
CA SER A 199 3.88 0.63 -10.82
C SER A 199 3.67 -0.86 -10.58
N SER A 200 2.43 -1.37 -10.77
CA SER A 200 2.04 -2.78 -10.63
C SER A 200 2.10 -3.58 -11.94
N ARG A 201 2.60 -2.98 -13.05
CA ARG A 201 2.54 -3.58 -14.40
C ARG A 201 3.08 -5.02 -14.48
N ARG A 202 4.05 -5.38 -13.64
CA ARG A 202 4.60 -6.74 -13.61
C ARG A 202 3.54 -7.76 -13.16
N ILE A 203 2.81 -7.48 -12.10
CA ILE A 203 1.75 -8.35 -11.57
C ILE A 203 0.61 -8.41 -12.58
N LEU A 204 0.17 -7.26 -13.12
CA LEU A 204 -0.89 -7.16 -14.11
C LEU A 204 -0.59 -7.98 -15.38
N ALA A 205 0.67 -8.02 -15.82
CA ALA A 205 1.09 -8.73 -17.02
C ALA A 205 1.36 -10.23 -16.79
N SER A 206 1.76 -10.62 -15.56
CA SER A 206 2.28 -11.98 -15.29
C SER A 206 1.22 -12.93 -14.74
N ILE A 207 0.09 -12.43 -14.21
CA ILE A 207 -0.88 -13.26 -13.49
C ILE A 207 -2.24 -13.16 -14.18
N LYS A 208 -2.74 -14.31 -14.68
CA LYS A 208 -4.03 -14.37 -15.38
C LYS A 208 -5.19 -14.02 -14.46
N GLY A 209 -6.11 -13.18 -14.95
CA GLY A 209 -7.34 -12.79 -14.26
C GLY A 209 -7.16 -11.60 -13.31
N VAL A 210 -5.97 -11.01 -13.21
CA VAL A 210 -5.77 -9.78 -12.43
C VAL A 210 -6.48 -8.62 -13.11
N SER A 211 -7.46 -8.03 -12.40
CA SER A 211 -8.24 -6.88 -12.84
C SER A 211 -7.92 -5.61 -12.07
N GLY A 212 -7.03 -5.67 -11.09
CA GLY A 212 -6.52 -4.51 -10.37
C GLY A 212 -5.37 -4.89 -9.44
N ALA A 213 -4.35 -4.00 -9.34
CA ALA A 213 -3.24 -4.20 -8.41
C ALA A 213 -2.67 -2.87 -7.91
N LYS A 214 -2.21 -2.84 -6.68
CA LYS A 214 -1.40 -1.77 -6.10
C LYS A 214 -0.13 -2.35 -5.53
N TYR A 215 1.00 -1.76 -5.89
CA TYR A 215 2.34 -2.15 -5.45
C TYR A 215 2.94 -1.10 -4.52
N GLY A 216 3.76 -1.54 -3.58
CA GLY A 216 4.53 -0.69 -2.69
C GLY A 216 5.89 -1.29 -2.34
N TYR A 217 6.85 -0.41 -2.13
CA TYR A 217 8.18 -0.75 -1.65
C TYR A 217 8.78 0.41 -0.86
N THR A 218 9.35 0.12 0.27
CA THR A 218 10.40 0.89 0.94
C THR A 218 11.43 -0.10 1.50
N HIS A 219 12.62 0.37 1.82
CA HIS A 219 13.64 -0.51 2.41
C HIS A 219 13.13 -1.21 3.68
N ALA A 220 12.39 -0.48 4.53
CA ALA A 220 11.84 -1.03 5.78
C ALA A 220 10.63 -1.97 5.56
N ALA A 221 9.83 -1.72 4.52
CA ALA A 221 8.61 -2.50 4.25
C ALA A 221 8.88 -3.78 3.44
N GLY A 222 9.97 -3.83 2.66
CA GLY A 222 10.11 -4.84 1.63
C GLY A 222 9.12 -4.63 0.47
N TYR A 223 8.96 -5.62 -0.38
CA TYR A 223 8.08 -5.60 -1.55
C TYR A 223 6.69 -6.09 -1.18
N SER A 224 5.67 -5.28 -1.49
CA SER A 224 4.28 -5.53 -1.09
C SER A 224 3.31 -5.27 -2.23
N SER A 225 2.20 -6.01 -2.28
CA SER A 225 1.12 -5.76 -3.23
C SER A 225 -0.23 -6.22 -2.69
N VAL A 226 -1.28 -5.48 -3.09
CA VAL A 226 -2.66 -5.95 -3.02
C VAL A 226 -3.17 -6.11 -4.45
N THR A 227 -3.87 -7.20 -4.71
CA THR A 227 -4.27 -7.62 -6.06
C THR A 227 -5.69 -8.12 -6.06
N TYR A 228 -6.52 -7.62 -6.96
CA TYR A 228 -7.87 -8.08 -7.22
C TYR A 228 -7.87 -9.00 -8.44
N VAL A 229 -8.46 -10.17 -8.31
CA VAL A 229 -8.44 -11.21 -9.34
C VAL A 229 -9.84 -11.71 -9.59
N GLU A 230 -10.19 -11.86 -10.86
CA GLU A 230 -11.45 -12.47 -11.29
C GLU A 230 -11.18 -13.62 -12.26
N ARG A 231 -11.69 -14.81 -11.92
CA ARG A 231 -11.62 -16.00 -12.77
C ARG A 231 -12.96 -16.74 -12.73
N ARG A 232 -13.58 -16.95 -13.89
CA ARG A 232 -14.84 -17.70 -14.02
C ARG A 232 -15.96 -17.15 -13.11
N GLY A 233 -16.05 -15.84 -13.01
CA GLY A 233 -17.04 -15.14 -12.19
C GLY A 233 -16.79 -15.15 -10.68
N LYS A 234 -15.74 -15.83 -10.19
CA LYS A 234 -15.33 -15.78 -8.78
C LYS A 234 -14.28 -14.68 -8.60
N ARG A 235 -14.41 -13.89 -7.53
CA ARG A 235 -13.60 -12.70 -7.26
C ARG A 235 -12.87 -12.82 -5.93
N ILE A 236 -11.56 -12.64 -5.95
CA ILE A 236 -10.75 -12.65 -4.72
C ILE A 236 -9.86 -11.41 -4.64
N VAL A 237 -9.53 -11.02 -3.42
CA VAL A 237 -8.43 -10.07 -3.15
C VAL A 237 -7.33 -10.79 -2.40
N VAL A 238 -6.10 -10.61 -2.88
CA VAL A 238 -4.89 -11.15 -2.23
C VAL A 238 -3.99 -9.98 -1.84
N ALA A 239 -3.62 -9.90 -0.57
CA ALA A 239 -2.60 -8.97 -0.07
C ALA A 239 -1.37 -9.74 0.40
N ILE A 240 -0.18 -9.31 -0.05
CA ILE A 240 1.13 -9.84 0.39
C ILE A 240 2.03 -8.67 0.78
N LEU A 241 2.61 -8.74 1.97
CA LEU A 241 3.50 -7.72 2.53
C LEU A 241 4.84 -8.32 2.88
N GLY A 242 5.91 -7.53 2.69
CA GLY A 242 7.22 -7.83 3.26
C GLY A 242 8.10 -8.77 2.45
N GLU A 243 7.84 -8.99 1.17
CA GLU A 243 8.68 -9.85 0.34
C GLU A 243 10.07 -9.27 0.06
N LYS A 244 11.05 -10.15 -0.13
CA LYS A 244 12.48 -9.79 -0.30
C LYS A 244 12.80 -9.22 -1.68
N SER A 245 11.99 -9.52 -2.69
CA SER A 245 12.20 -9.05 -4.07
C SER A 245 10.91 -8.99 -4.87
N LYS A 246 10.92 -8.23 -5.98
CA LYS A 246 9.80 -8.20 -6.93
C LYS A 246 9.49 -9.59 -7.51
N GLY A 247 10.53 -10.41 -7.73
CA GLY A 247 10.38 -11.78 -8.22
C GLY A 247 9.68 -12.67 -7.20
N ALA A 248 10.13 -12.65 -5.94
CA ALA A 248 9.52 -13.40 -4.85
C ALA A 248 8.05 -12.99 -4.64
N LEU A 249 7.76 -11.68 -4.63
CA LEU A 249 6.39 -11.17 -4.52
C LEU A 249 5.50 -11.70 -5.65
N THR A 250 5.95 -11.63 -6.91
CA THR A 250 5.15 -12.08 -8.06
C THR A 250 4.90 -13.60 -8.01
N ALA A 251 5.93 -14.38 -7.70
CA ALA A 251 5.82 -15.83 -7.59
C ALA A 251 4.87 -16.25 -6.46
N ARG A 252 5.02 -15.63 -5.28
CA ARG A 252 4.14 -15.90 -4.15
C ARG A 252 2.71 -15.45 -4.41
N MET A 253 2.51 -14.29 -5.06
CA MET A 253 1.19 -13.81 -5.44
C MET A 253 0.48 -14.82 -6.36
N SER A 254 1.16 -15.34 -7.38
CA SER A 254 0.59 -16.38 -8.26
C SER A 254 0.21 -17.62 -7.48
N ALA A 255 1.12 -18.16 -6.66
CA ALA A 255 0.87 -19.37 -5.87
C ALA A 255 -0.31 -19.23 -4.90
N VAL A 256 -0.42 -18.09 -4.20
CA VAL A 256 -1.53 -17.82 -3.27
C VAL A 256 -2.86 -17.67 -4.02
N ILE A 257 -2.87 -17.00 -5.18
CA ILE A 257 -4.05 -16.89 -6.03
C ILE A 257 -4.52 -18.27 -6.48
N ASP A 258 -3.61 -19.11 -6.99
CA ASP A 258 -3.96 -20.44 -7.49
C ASP A 258 -4.50 -21.33 -6.36
N ALA A 259 -3.86 -21.35 -5.19
CA ALA A 259 -4.34 -22.08 -4.01
C ALA A 259 -5.70 -21.57 -3.49
N ALA A 260 -5.95 -20.24 -3.54
CA ALA A 260 -7.24 -19.68 -3.16
C ALA A 260 -8.35 -20.15 -4.11
N TYR A 261 -8.10 -20.17 -5.42
CA TYR A 261 -9.07 -20.70 -6.40
C TYR A 261 -9.27 -22.21 -6.30
N GLU A 262 -8.26 -22.99 -5.94
CA GLU A 262 -8.43 -24.41 -5.63
C GLU A 262 -9.39 -24.61 -4.45
N LYS A 263 -9.27 -23.78 -3.39
CA LYS A 263 -10.18 -23.81 -2.24
C LYS A 263 -11.60 -23.42 -2.62
N LEU A 264 -11.79 -22.41 -3.46
CA LEU A 264 -13.11 -21.94 -3.92
C LEU A 264 -13.83 -22.93 -4.84
N ASN A 265 -13.12 -23.87 -5.46
CA ASN A 265 -13.69 -24.82 -6.41
C ASN A 265 -14.01 -26.19 -5.77
N LYS A 266 -13.71 -26.36 -4.48
CA LYS A 266 -14.09 -27.52 -3.66
C LYS A 266 -15.46 -27.31 -3.02
#